data_a1176541884261b98c680e4c428b336b
#
_entry.id   a1176541884261b98c680e4c428b336b
#
_cell.length_a   1.000
_cell.length_b   1.000
_cell.length_c   1.000
_cell.angle_alpha   90.00
_cell.angle_beta   90.00
_cell.angle_gamma   90.00
#
_symmetry.space_group_name_H-M   'P 1'
#
loop_
_entity.id
_entity.type
_entity.pdbx_description
1 polymer ?
#
loop_
_entity_poly.entity_id
_entity_poly.type
_entity_poly.pdbx_seq_one_letter_code
_entity_poly.pdbx_strand_id
1 'polypeptide(L)'
;MAGHQFNWEYGNLLYVMNLSVPFVGIYMPISNKILDKVFYNFRKRYGTVLIAAQDFKSKMHHVFLNQYSLGLAADQNPGEPRNAYWMNFMGKPAPFVTGPARGAVKSNTAVVMVGFNKIKRGYYHFNTTLLAENGSMHTPQQLTFLYKNELEKIIRKDPANYLWSHRRWKYDWKPEYGEILK
;
A
#
# COMPACT_ATOMS: atom_id res chain seq x y z
N MET A 1 3.27 3.30 -2.98
CA MET A 1 2.54 2.86 -1.77
C MET A 1 1.19 3.55 -1.73
N ALA A 2 0.14 2.86 -1.33
CA ALA A 2 -1.21 3.39 -1.24
C ALA A 2 -1.81 3.08 0.13
N GLY A 3 -2.81 3.89 0.53
CA GLY A 3 -3.61 3.66 1.73
C GLY A 3 -5.05 3.29 1.38
N HIS A 4 -5.83 2.90 2.37
CA HIS A 4 -7.26 2.62 2.22
C HIS A 4 -8.04 3.92 2.13
N GLN A 5 -8.04 4.50 0.94
CA GLN A 5 -8.77 5.69 0.64
C GLN A 5 -9.89 5.32 -0.31
N PHE A 6 -11.09 5.66 0.06
CA PHE A 6 -12.33 5.61 -0.69
C PHE A 6 -12.60 4.30 -1.47
N ASN A 7 -12.19 4.17 -2.71
CA ASN A 7 -12.56 3.02 -3.55
C ASN A 7 -11.34 2.42 -4.26
N TRP A 8 -10.85 1.35 -3.71
CA TRP A 8 -9.70 0.60 -4.23
C TRP A 8 -9.90 0.10 -5.66
N GLU A 9 -11.13 -0.28 -6.03
CA GLU A 9 -11.41 -0.85 -7.34
C GLU A 9 -11.32 0.20 -8.45
N TYR A 10 -11.76 1.44 -8.18
CA TYR A 10 -11.53 2.55 -9.11
C TYR A 10 -10.06 2.95 -9.16
N GLY A 11 -9.33 2.85 -8.06
CA GLY A 11 -7.89 3.03 -8.01
C GLY A 11 -7.18 2.11 -8.97
N ASN A 12 -7.50 0.83 -8.91
CA ASN A 12 -6.94 -0.19 -9.78
C ASN A 12 -7.18 0.11 -11.28
N LEU A 13 -8.39 0.48 -11.64
CA LEU A 13 -8.74 0.87 -13.00
C LEU A 13 -7.90 2.05 -13.50
N LEU A 14 -7.78 3.09 -12.69
CA LEU A 14 -7.05 4.30 -13.07
C LEU A 14 -5.54 4.06 -13.24
N TYR A 15 -4.93 3.20 -12.44
CA TYR A 15 -3.53 2.79 -12.65
C TYR A 15 -3.34 2.16 -14.02
N VAL A 16 -4.18 1.18 -14.37
CA VAL A 16 -4.05 0.48 -15.65
C VAL A 16 -4.27 1.41 -16.83
N MET A 17 -5.19 2.36 -16.73
CA MET A 17 -5.50 3.29 -17.81
C MET A 17 -4.46 4.41 -18.03
N ASN A 18 -3.68 4.74 -17.00
CA ASN A 18 -2.79 5.92 -17.05
C ASN A 18 -1.29 5.57 -16.95
N LEU A 19 -0.94 4.33 -16.67
CA LEU A 19 0.46 3.92 -16.63
C LEU A 19 0.87 3.32 -17.98
N SER A 20 2.05 3.71 -18.46
CA SER A 20 2.67 3.13 -19.66
C SER A 20 3.34 1.79 -19.43
N VAL A 21 3.40 1.34 -18.18
CA VAL A 21 4.02 0.09 -17.76
C VAL A 21 2.99 -0.83 -17.08
N PRO A 22 3.17 -2.16 -17.08
CA PRO A 22 2.26 -3.08 -16.42
C PRO A 22 2.03 -2.72 -14.97
N PHE A 23 0.78 -2.67 -14.56
CA PHE A 23 0.40 -2.50 -13.15
C PHE A 23 0.22 -3.86 -12.48
N VAL A 24 0.96 -4.09 -11.42
CA VAL A 24 0.92 -5.31 -10.61
C VAL A 24 0.25 -5.01 -9.28
N GLY A 25 -0.87 -5.64 -9.01
CA GLY A 25 -1.60 -5.52 -7.76
C GLY A 25 -1.38 -6.75 -6.87
N ILE A 26 -0.95 -6.53 -5.62
CA ILE A 26 -0.85 -7.61 -4.64
C ILE A 26 -2.11 -7.64 -3.80
N TYR A 27 -2.73 -8.80 -3.69
CA TYR A 27 -3.98 -8.96 -2.95
C TYR A 27 -3.94 -10.14 -1.98
N MET A 28 -4.75 -10.05 -0.93
CA MET A 28 -5.02 -11.17 -0.03
C MET A 28 -6.24 -11.93 -0.55
N PRO A 29 -6.14 -13.24 -0.81
CA PRO A 29 -7.29 -14.05 -1.20
C PRO A 29 -8.39 -14.00 -0.14
N ILE A 30 -9.63 -13.94 -0.59
CA ILE A 30 -10.82 -13.95 0.27
C ILE A 30 -11.15 -15.40 0.60
N SER A 31 -11.47 -15.68 1.86
CA SER A 31 -11.79 -17.06 2.32
C SER A 31 -12.98 -17.66 1.57
N ASN A 32 -13.98 -16.88 1.23
CA ASN A 32 -15.10 -17.31 0.40
C ASN A 32 -14.65 -17.37 -1.06
N LYS A 33 -14.56 -18.59 -1.61
CA LYS A 33 -14.08 -18.87 -2.98
C LYS A 33 -14.90 -18.19 -4.09
N ILE A 34 -16.21 -18.04 -3.88
CA ILE A 34 -17.10 -17.38 -4.87
C ILE A 34 -16.79 -15.90 -4.92
N LEU A 35 -16.75 -15.24 -3.76
CA LEU A 35 -16.40 -13.82 -3.66
C LEU A 35 -14.97 -13.55 -4.15
N ASP A 36 -14.02 -14.40 -3.80
CA ASP A 36 -12.64 -14.27 -4.27
C ASP A 36 -12.58 -14.28 -5.81
N LYS A 37 -13.26 -15.21 -6.46
CA LYS A 37 -13.33 -15.28 -7.93
C LYS A 37 -13.99 -14.05 -8.55
N VAL A 38 -15.07 -13.54 -7.93
CA VAL A 38 -15.76 -12.34 -8.42
C VAL A 38 -14.82 -11.14 -8.36
N PHE A 39 -14.18 -10.87 -7.20
CA PHE A 39 -13.26 -9.75 -7.04
C PHE A 39 -12.00 -9.91 -7.89
N TYR A 40 -11.45 -11.12 -8.00
CA TYR A 40 -10.32 -11.41 -8.87
C TYR A 40 -10.62 -11.03 -10.32
N ASN A 41 -11.73 -11.52 -10.87
CA ASN A 41 -12.14 -11.25 -12.24
C ASN A 41 -12.41 -9.77 -12.47
N PHE A 42 -13.06 -9.11 -11.52
CA PHE A 42 -13.32 -7.67 -11.59
C PHE A 42 -12.02 -6.86 -11.64
N ARG A 43 -11.05 -7.15 -10.77
CA ARG A 43 -9.76 -6.46 -10.72
C ARG A 43 -8.89 -6.73 -11.94
N LYS A 44 -8.95 -7.95 -12.49
CA LYS A 44 -8.17 -8.33 -13.68
C LYS A 44 -8.75 -7.79 -14.99
N ARG A 45 -10.01 -7.38 -15.00
CA ARG A 45 -10.77 -7.04 -16.21
C ARG A 45 -10.08 -6.04 -17.14
N TYR A 46 -9.31 -5.13 -16.59
CA TYR A 46 -8.68 -4.05 -17.35
C TYR A 46 -7.17 -4.24 -17.57
N GLY A 47 -6.64 -5.43 -17.31
CA GLY A 47 -5.24 -5.75 -17.59
C GLY A 47 -4.30 -5.72 -16.38
N THR A 48 -4.81 -5.54 -15.16
CA THR A 48 -3.99 -5.65 -13.94
C THR A 48 -3.40 -7.05 -13.82
N VAL A 49 -2.11 -7.13 -13.58
CA VAL A 49 -1.42 -8.36 -13.18
C VAL A 49 -1.66 -8.58 -11.69
N LEU A 50 -2.52 -9.53 -11.33
CA LEU A 50 -2.84 -9.82 -9.93
C LEU A 50 -1.99 -10.96 -9.40
N ILE A 51 -1.33 -10.72 -8.27
CA ILE A 51 -0.53 -11.74 -7.56
C ILE A 51 -1.05 -11.86 -6.13
N ALA A 52 -1.41 -13.07 -5.73
CA ALA A 52 -1.74 -13.33 -4.34
C ALA A 52 -0.51 -13.14 -3.44
N ALA A 53 -0.68 -12.53 -2.27
CA ALA A 53 0.42 -12.19 -1.39
C ALA A 53 1.29 -13.42 -1.01
N GLN A 54 0.68 -14.58 -0.87
CA GLN A 54 1.36 -15.84 -0.60
C GLN A 54 2.27 -16.30 -1.76
N ASP A 55 1.92 -15.93 -3.00
CA ASP A 55 2.65 -16.31 -4.22
C ASP A 55 3.67 -15.24 -4.65
N PHE A 56 3.79 -14.15 -3.89
CA PHE A 56 4.61 -13.01 -4.27
C PHE A 56 6.05 -13.39 -4.62
N LYS A 57 6.70 -14.16 -3.74
CA LYS A 57 8.10 -14.55 -3.93
C LYS A 57 8.34 -15.40 -5.17
N SER A 58 7.42 -16.29 -5.50
CA SER A 58 7.55 -17.21 -6.63
C SER A 58 7.20 -16.57 -7.97
N LYS A 59 6.26 -15.60 -7.98
CA LYS A 59 5.75 -15.02 -9.24
C LYS A 59 6.42 -13.70 -9.62
N MET A 60 6.96 -12.94 -8.66
CA MET A 60 7.53 -11.62 -8.94
C MET A 60 8.82 -11.64 -9.75
N HIS A 61 9.59 -12.71 -9.73
CA HIS A 61 10.84 -12.78 -10.49
C HIS A 61 10.63 -12.57 -12.02
N HIS A 62 9.50 -13.02 -12.56
CA HIS A 62 9.17 -12.78 -13.97
C HIS A 62 8.79 -11.32 -14.24
N VAL A 63 8.17 -10.65 -13.26
CA VAL A 63 7.77 -9.24 -13.38
C VAL A 63 8.98 -8.31 -13.29
N PHE A 64 9.96 -8.64 -12.45
CA PHE A 64 11.17 -7.85 -12.24
C PHE A 64 12.12 -7.79 -13.44
N LEU A 65 11.91 -8.61 -14.46
CA LEU A 65 12.70 -8.57 -15.70
C LEU A 65 12.35 -7.37 -16.60
N ASN A 66 11.22 -6.74 -16.37
CA ASN A 66 10.73 -5.60 -17.16
C ASN A 66 10.40 -4.43 -16.25
N GLN A 67 10.19 -3.26 -16.84
CA GLN A 67 9.67 -2.12 -16.10
C GLN A 67 8.22 -2.37 -15.68
N TYR A 68 7.88 -2.07 -14.44
CA TYR A 68 6.56 -2.32 -13.85
C TYR A 68 6.19 -1.27 -12.81
N SER A 69 4.92 -1.19 -12.48
CA SER A 69 4.41 -0.46 -11.32
C SER A 69 3.77 -1.44 -10.34
N LEU A 70 4.19 -1.42 -9.09
CA LEU A 70 3.71 -2.33 -8.04
C LEU A 70 2.81 -1.59 -7.05
N GLY A 71 1.53 -1.96 -7.02
CA GLY A 71 0.56 -1.43 -6.06
C GLY A 71 0.56 -2.22 -4.75
N LEU A 72 0.89 -1.53 -3.66
CA LEU A 72 0.93 -2.10 -2.31
C LEU A 72 0.13 -1.23 -1.34
N ALA A 73 -0.89 -1.81 -0.69
CA ALA A 73 -1.55 -1.19 0.46
C ALA A 73 -0.62 -1.30 1.67
N ALA A 74 -0.15 -0.16 2.19
CA ALA A 74 0.85 -0.12 3.25
C ALA A 74 0.32 0.40 4.59
N ASP A 75 -0.95 0.81 4.66
CA ASP A 75 -1.61 1.31 5.87
C ASP A 75 -2.35 0.24 6.69
N GLN A 76 -2.35 -1.00 6.20
CA GLN A 76 -2.95 -2.12 6.91
C GLN A 76 -2.09 -2.58 8.08
N ASN A 77 -2.74 -3.21 9.08
CA ASN A 77 -2.03 -3.85 10.15
C ASN A 77 -1.20 -5.04 9.62
N PRO A 78 0.03 -5.22 10.12
CA PRO A 78 0.79 -6.44 9.87
C PRO A 78 0.08 -7.65 10.49
N GLY A 79 0.29 -8.83 9.93
CA GLY A 79 -0.19 -10.08 10.53
C GLY A 79 0.49 -10.38 11.87
N GLU A 80 1.79 -10.03 11.98
CA GLU A 80 2.60 -10.19 13.19
C GLU A 80 3.20 -8.84 13.60
N PRO A 81 2.74 -8.26 14.74
CA PRO A 81 3.17 -6.94 15.18
C PRO A 81 4.65 -6.87 15.61
N ARG A 82 5.30 -8.01 15.98
CA ARG A 82 6.73 -8.07 16.28
C ARG A 82 7.61 -7.76 15.09
N ASN A 83 7.12 -8.05 13.87
CA ASN A 83 7.86 -7.84 12.61
C ASN A 83 7.50 -6.52 11.93
N ALA A 84 6.96 -5.56 12.67
CA ALA A 84 6.50 -4.27 12.16
C ALA A 84 7.48 -3.14 12.49
N TYR A 85 7.38 -2.05 11.73
CA TYR A 85 7.92 -0.77 12.17
C TYR A 85 6.86 -0.03 13.00
N TRP A 86 7.15 0.17 14.28
CA TRP A 86 6.27 0.92 15.16
C TRP A 86 6.57 2.40 15.05
N MET A 87 5.54 3.20 14.82
CA MET A 87 5.63 4.66 14.68
C MET A 87 4.43 5.33 15.30
N ASN A 88 4.60 6.56 15.77
CA ASN A 88 3.45 7.36 16.16
C ASN A 88 2.65 7.74 14.90
N PHE A 89 1.39 7.35 14.87
CA PHE A 89 0.44 7.62 13.80
C PHE A 89 -0.82 8.23 14.38
N MET A 90 -1.16 9.44 13.95
CA MET A 90 -2.31 10.21 14.46
C MET A 90 -2.32 10.34 15.99
N GLY A 91 -1.14 10.47 16.60
CA GLY A 91 -0.98 10.63 18.06
C GLY A 91 -0.90 9.36 18.87
N LYS A 92 -0.98 8.16 18.25
CA LYS A 92 -0.86 6.87 18.94
C LYS A 92 0.15 5.94 18.25
N PRO A 93 0.87 5.08 19.00
CA PRO A 93 1.70 4.05 18.39
C PRO A 93 0.88 3.12 17.48
N ALA A 94 1.39 2.87 16.29
CA ALA A 94 0.77 1.94 15.35
C ALA A 94 1.84 1.18 14.56
N PRO A 95 1.62 -0.13 14.28
CA PRO A 95 2.56 -0.94 13.52
C PRO A 95 2.37 -0.75 12.02
N PHE A 96 3.46 -0.60 11.28
CA PHE A 96 3.47 -0.54 9.83
C PHE A 96 4.14 -1.78 9.23
N VAL A 97 3.59 -2.26 8.11
CA VAL A 97 4.16 -3.39 7.37
C VAL A 97 5.53 -3.04 6.82
N THR A 98 6.48 -3.97 6.93
CA THR A 98 7.88 -3.73 6.52
C THR A 98 8.17 -4.09 5.06
N GLY A 99 7.33 -4.97 4.48
CA GLY A 99 7.54 -5.54 3.15
C GLY A 99 7.70 -4.52 2.02
N PRO A 100 6.81 -3.54 1.87
CA PRO A 100 6.88 -2.52 0.82
C PRO A 100 8.20 -1.75 0.83
N ALA A 101 8.62 -1.23 1.97
CA ALA A 101 9.85 -0.46 2.10
C ALA A 101 11.10 -1.30 1.91
N ARG A 102 11.13 -2.51 2.49
CA ARG A 102 12.25 -3.45 2.27
C ARG A 102 12.40 -3.83 0.79
N GLY A 103 11.28 -4.06 0.11
CA GLY A 103 11.28 -4.36 -1.33
C GLY A 103 11.83 -3.20 -2.15
N ALA A 104 11.40 -1.97 -1.86
CA ALA A 104 11.86 -0.77 -2.55
C ALA A 104 13.37 -0.54 -2.38
N VAL A 105 13.89 -0.69 -1.16
CA VAL A 105 15.33 -0.57 -0.88
C VAL A 105 16.13 -1.65 -1.62
N LYS A 106 15.69 -2.91 -1.52
CA LYS A 106 16.40 -4.06 -2.13
C LYS A 106 16.45 -3.98 -3.64
N SER A 107 15.36 -3.53 -4.28
CA SER A 107 15.23 -3.50 -5.74
C SER A 107 15.54 -2.11 -6.32
N ASN A 108 15.97 -1.16 -5.51
CA ASN A 108 16.23 0.23 -5.89
C ASN A 108 15.10 0.84 -6.72
N THR A 109 13.85 0.64 -6.29
CA THR A 109 12.69 1.18 -7.00
C THR A 109 12.29 2.54 -6.46
N ALA A 110 11.77 3.40 -7.33
CA ALA A 110 11.11 4.63 -6.91
C ALA A 110 9.90 4.33 -6.03
N VAL A 111 9.65 5.18 -5.04
CA VAL A 111 8.52 5.06 -4.12
C VAL A 111 7.61 6.26 -4.26
N VAL A 112 6.38 5.99 -4.67
CA VAL A 112 5.35 7.01 -4.87
C VAL A 112 4.20 6.75 -3.90
N MET A 113 3.76 7.77 -3.17
CA MET A 113 2.50 7.76 -2.44
C MET A 113 1.38 8.15 -3.38
N VAL A 114 0.27 7.45 -3.31
CA VAL A 114 -0.91 7.76 -4.11
C VAL A 114 -2.08 8.08 -3.19
N GLY A 115 -2.61 9.27 -3.35
CA GLY A 115 -3.84 9.73 -2.75
C GLY A 115 -5.00 9.64 -3.74
N PHE A 116 -6.18 9.33 -3.25
CA PHE A 116 -7.37 9.15 -4.07
C PHE A 116 -8.55 9.86 -3.42
N ASN A 117 -9.07 10.90 -4.08
CA ASN A 117 -10.15 11.72 -3.56
C ASN A 117 -11.34 11.71 -4.51
N LYS A 118 -12.54 11.65 -3.95
CA LYS A 118 -13.77 11.85 -4.70
C LYS A 118 -14.07 13.34 -4.83
N ILE A 119 -14.23 13.83 -6.06
CA ILE A 119 -14.66 15.21 -6.32
C ILE A 119 -16.19 15.29 -6.29
N LYS A 120 -16.85 14.41 -7.05
CA LYS A 120 -18.30 14.23 -7.10
C LYS A 120 -18.63 12.81 -7.58
N ARG A 121 -19.89 12.43 -7.61
CA ARG A 121 -20.28 11.10 -8.12
C ARG A 121 -19.75 10.89 -9.55
N GLY A 122 -18.96 9.82 -9.75
CA GLY A 122 -18.32 9.47 -11.01
C GLY A 122 -17.03 10.23 -11.34
N TYR A 123 -16.61 11.20 -10.51
CA TYR A 123 -15.40 11.98 -10.73
C TYR A 123 -14.45 11.84 -9.56
N TYR A 124 -13.24 11.39 -9.86
CA TYR A 124 -12.22 11.10 -8.86
C TYR A 124 -10.90 11.77 -9.26
N HIS A 125 -10.10 12.12 -8.29
CA HIS A 125 -8.79 12.72 -8.49
C HIS A 125 -7.72 11.86 -7.83
N PHE A 126 -6.67 11.58 -8.59
CA PHE A 126 -5.45 10.93 -8.11
C PHE A 126 -4.38 11.98 -7.87
N ASN A 127 -3.85 11.98 -6.66
CA ASN A 127 -2.68 12.77 -6.31
C ASN A 127 -1.50 11.81 -6.13
N THR A 128 -0.38 12.11 -6.76
CA THR A 128 0.84 11.35 -6.58
C THR A 128 1.89 12.23 -5.91
N THR A 129 2.55 11.69 -4.88
CA THR A 129 3.68 12.34 -4.22
C THR A 129 4.89 11.41 -4.32
N LEU A 130 5.96 11.88 -4.94
CA LEU A 130 7.21 11.14 -4.98
C LEU A 130 7.84 11.16 -3.58
N LEU A 131 8.01 9.99 -2.97
CA LEU A 131 8.64 9.84 -1.65
C LEU A 131 10.14 9.58 -1.78
N ALA A 132 10.55 8.85 -2.80
CA ALA A 132 11.95 8.58 -3.12
C ALA A 132 12.10 8.21 -4.59
N GLU A 133 13.08 8.78 -5.27
CA GLU A 133 13.46 8.39 -6.64
C GLU A 133 14.20 7.05 -6.65
N ASN A 134 15.09 6.87 -5.70
CA ASN A 134 15.95 5.70 -5.54
C ASN A 134 15.75 5.09 -4.15
N GLY A 135 15.07 3.96 -4.08
CA GLY A 135 14.79 3.31 -2.81
C GLY A 135 16.04 2.93 -2.02
N SER A 136 17.11 2.52 -2.70
CA SER A 136 18.38 2.13 -2.09
C SER A 136 19.13 3.26 -1.38
N MET A 137 18.78 4.52 -1.66
CA MET A 137 19.35 5.69 -0.95
C MET A 137 18.75 5.91 0.44
N HIS A 138 17.79 5.09 0.83
CA HIS A 138 17.08 5.18 2.09
C HIS A 138 17.16 3.89 2.87
N THR A 139 16.95 3.95 4.19
CA THR A 139 16.62 2.77 4.98
C THR A 139 15.13 2.43 4.82
N PRO A 140 14.72 1.17 5.02
CA PRO A 140 13.31 0.81 5.00
C PRO A 140 12.47 1.58 6.03
N GLN A 141 13.05 1.91 7.18
CA GLN A 141 12.42 2.71 8.22
C GLN A 141 12.15 4.15 7.74
N GLN A 142 13.14 4.78 7.09
CA GLN A 142 12.98 6.12 6.52
C GLN A 142 11.87 6.16 5.47
N LEU A 143 11.84 5.20 4.54
CA LEU A 143 10.77 5.12 3.54
C LEU A 143 9.39 4.93 4.17
N THR A 144 9.29 4.09 5.21
CA THR A 144 8.03 3.90 5.94
C THR A 144 7.63 5.16 6.67
N PHE A 145 8.58 5.91 7.23
CA PHE A 145 8.33 7.18 7.90
C PHE A 145 7.83 8.26 6.94
N LEU A 146 8.45 8.41 5.76
CA LEU A 146 7.99 9.31 4.70
C LEU A 146 6.56 8.97 4.28
N TYR A 147 6.29 7.68 4.06
CA TYR A 147 4.95 7.20 3.73
C TYR A 147 3.92 7.52 4.82
N LYS A 148 4.25 7.24 6.09
CA LYS A 148 3.39 7.52 7.24
C LYS A 148 3.05 9.01 7.35
N ASN A 149 4.04 9.88 7.18
CA ASN A 149 3.83 11.33 7.25
C ASN A 149 2.91 11.83 6.14
N GLU A 150 3.09 11.33 4.91
CA GLU A 150 2.23 11.74 3.80
C GLU A 150 0.81 11.18 3.96
N LEU A 151 0.67 9.95 4.47
CA LEU A 151 -0.63 9.37 4.80
C LEU A 151 -1.37 10.19 5.85
N GLU A 152 -0.70 10.65 6.90
CA GLU A 152 -1.30 11.54 7.92
C GLU A 152 -1.79 12.87 7.32
N LYS A 153 -1.01 13.48 6.43
CA LYS A 153 -1.42 14.71 5.74
C LYS A 153 -2.70 14.51 4.93
N ILE A 154 -2.76 13.42 4.17
CA ILE A 154 -3.93 13.09 3.34
C ILE A 154 -5.15 12.86 4.23
N ILE A 155 -5.03 12.09 5.31
CA ILE A 155 -6.13 11.82 6.25
C ILE A 155 -6.59 13.12 6.93
N ARG A 156 -5.67 13.98 7.37
CA ARG A 156 -6.04 15.26 8.00
C ARG A 156 -6.77 16.20 7.04
N LYS A 157 -6.42 16.16 5.76
CA LYS A 157 -7.06 16.97 4.72
C LYS A 157 -8.49 16.51 4.43
N ASP A 158 -8.72 15.19 4.39
CA ASP A 158 -10.03 14.60 4.12
C ASP A 158 -10.24 13.34 4.98
N PRO A 159 -10.56 13.52 6.27
CA PRO A 159 -10.70 12.40 7.20
C PRO A 159 -11.85 11.46 6.87
N ALA A 160 -12.89 11.94 6.19
CA ALA A 160 -14.02 11.10 5.79
C ALA A 160 -13.65 10.07 4.70
N ASN A 161 -12.60 10.33 3.96
CA ASN A 161 -12.14 9.47 2.87
C ASN A 161 -11.27 8.28 3.32
N TYR A 162 -10.94 8.18 4.61
CA TYR A 162 -10.15 7.07 5.14
C TYR A 162 -11.03 5.93 5.64
N LEU A 163 -10.58 4.69 5.44
CA LEU A 163 -11.32 3.49 5.84
C LEU A 163 -11.22 3.24 7.35
N TRP A 164 -11.99 4.00 8.14
CA TRP A 164 -12.03 3.89 9.61
C TRP A 164 -12.56 2.56 10.12
N SER A 165 -13.28 1.79 9.32
CA SER A 165 -13.70 0.42 9.64
C SER A 165 -12.52 -0.55 9.75
N HIS A 166 -11.35 -0.23 9.14
CA HIS A 166 -10.12 -0.93 9.39
C HIS A 166 -9.60 -0.58 10.78
N ARG A 167 -9.52 -1.56 11.67
CA ARG A 167 -9.07 -1.37 13.07
C ARG A 167 -7.56 -1.07 13.11
N ARG A 168 -7.17 0.18 12.75
CA ARG A 168 -5.76 0.59 12.60
C ARG A 168 -4.95 0.41 13.88
N TRP A 169 -5.53 0.63 15.04
CA TRP A 169 -4.94 0.39 16.35
C TRP A 169 -5.47 -0.91 16.97
N LYS A 170 -5.43 -1.99 16.20
CA LYS A 170 -5.81 -3.34 16.67
C LYS A 170 -4.83 -3.87 17.71
N TYR A 171 -3.56 -3.49 17.59
CA TYR A 171 -2.49 -3.93 18.47
C TYR A 171 -2.01 -2.76 19.33
N ASP A 172 -1.85 -2.99 20.63
CA ASP A 172 -1.15 -2.11 21.53
C ASP A 172 0.35 -2.35 21.42
N TRP A 173 1.13 -1.28 21.46
CA TRP A 173 2.58 -1.40 21.49
C TRP A 173 3.04 -2.00 22.81
N LYS A 174 4.08 -2.85 22.73
CA LYS A 174 4.74 -3.47 23.87
C LYS A 174 6.25 -3.30 23.75
N PRO A 175 7.00 -3.20 24.86
CA PRO A 175 8.48 -3.08 24.82
C PRO A 175 9.17 -4.17 24.00
N GLU A 176 8.63 -5.38 23.98
CA GLU A 176 9.14 -6.52 23.22
C GLU A 176 9.05 -6.36 21.70
N TYR A 177 8.35 -5.33 21.20
CA TYR A 177 8.24 -5.03 19.77
C TYR A 177 9.31 -4.05 19.27
N GLY A 178 10.24 -3.67 20.14
CA GLY A 178 11.30 -2.72 19.83
C GLY A 178 10.89 -1.26 19.98
N GLU A 179 11.72 -0.37 19.47
CA GLU A 179 11.49 1.07 19.63
C GLU A 179 10.37 1.60 18.75
N ILE A 180 9.70 2.66 19.23
CA ILE A 180 8.82 3.47 18.40
C ILE A 180 9.69 4.44 17.64
N LEU A 181 9.77 4.26 16.33
CA LEU A 181 10.56 5.08 15.43
C LEU A 181 9.99 6.52 15.37
N LYS A 182 10.88 7.50 15.41
CA LYS A 182 10.57 8.94 15.43
C LYS A 182 10.91 9.58 14.08
#